data_cdb0f25633936acaf1edf97ecd1e543c
#
_entry.id   cdb0f25633936acaf1edf97ecd1e543c
#
_cell.length_a   1.000
_cell.length_b   1.000
_cell.length_c   1.000
_cell.angle_alpha   90.00
_cell.angle_beta   90.00
_cell.angle_gamma   90.00
#
_symmetry.space_group_name_H-M   'P 1'
#
loop_
_entity.id
_entity.type
_entity.pdbx_description
1 polymer ?
#
loop_
_entity_poly.entity_id
_entity_poly.type
_entity_poly.pdbx_seq_one_letter_code
_entity_poly.pdbx_strand_id
1 'polypeptide(L)'
;MGAKKITALNIDFLGEYNDKLKNISEELSDITKRSWLLETGNVDGSIAEILLDYLRMLTHVDLIKFNNLIKLFNDKEDYIYELIDTLGFIEASISVASFRCMLGSWCVPEFRKDNDMQLEVRNVYHPLITKPVANSINTKHNVLLTGSNASGKSTFLKTIAINALLSQTIYTSAVSYTHLTLPTNREV
;
A
#
# COMPACT_ATOMS: atom_id res chain seq x y z
N MET A 1 -11.49 -13.22 5.87
CA MET A 1 -10.77 -14.44 5.46
C MET A 1 -9.27 -14.25 5.32
N GLY A 2 -8.79 -13.14 4.74
CA GLY A 2 -7.36 -12.82 4.53
C GLY A 2 -6.55 -12.68 5.83
N ALA A 3 -7.01 -11.88 6.78
CA ALA A 3 -6.31 -11.64 8.05
C ALA A 3 -6.01 -12.96 8.82
N LYS A 4 -6.98 -13.87 8.91
CA LYS A 4 -6.77 -15.19 9.54
C LYS A 4 -5.75 -16.07 8.83
N LYS A 5 -5.59 -15.94 7.51
CA LYS A 5 -4.58 -16.68 6.76
C LYS A 5 -3.18 -16.14 7.02
N ILE A 6 -3.04 -14.81 7.15
CA ILE A 6 -1.76 -14.15 7.45
C ILE A 6 -1.30 -14.52 8.86
N THR A 7 -2.20 -14.47 9.84
CA THR A 7 -1.90 -14.85 11.23
C THR A 7 -1.48 -16.34 11.35
N ALA A 8 -2.03 -17.21 10.50
CA ALA A 8 -1.68 -18.64 10.49
C ALA A 8 -0.27 -18.94 9.95
N LEU A 9 0.35 -18.00 9.21
CA LEU A 9 1.71 -18.16 8.67
C LEU A 9 2.80 -18.00 9.73
N ASN A 10 2.49 -17.46 10.90
CA ASN A 10 3.37 -17.31 12.08
C ASN A 10 4.79 -16.86 11.72
N ILE A 11 4.90 -15.77 10.97
CA ILE A 11 6.17 -15.19 10.53
C ILE A 11 6.71 -14.34 11.68
N ASP A 12 7.84 -14.71 12.28
CA ASP A 12 8.44 -14.06 13.45
C ASP A 12 8.66 -12.55 13.25
N PHE A 13 8.99 -12.12 12.05
CA PHE A 13 9.18 -10.69 11.70
C PHE A 13 7.87 -9.88 11.77
N LEU A 14 6.71 -10.52 11.65
CA LEU A 14 5.38 -9.88 11.70
C LEU A 14 4.70 -10.04 13.07
N GLY A 15 5.43 -10.35 14.14
CA GLY A 15 4.86 -10.64 15.47
C GLY A 15 3.89 -9.57 15.94
N GLU A 16 4.30 -8.29 15.93
CA GLU A 16 3.43 -7.17 16.32
C GLU A 16 2.19 -7.04 15.45
N TYR A 17 2.32 -7.22 14.14
CA TYR A 17 1.18 -7.16 13.21
C TYR A 17 0.27 -8.38 13.33
N ASN A 18 0.81 -9.55 13.67
CA ASN A 18 0.03 -10.75 13.92
C ASN A 18 -0.85 -10.59 15.15
N ASP A 19 -0.33 -10.00 16.23
CA ASP A 19 -1.09 -9.74 17.45
C ASP A 19 -2.20 -8.71 17.21
N LYS A 20 -1.89 -7.63 16.48
CA LYS A 20 -2.89 -6.64 16.03
C LYS A 20 -4.00 -7.30 15.20
N LEU A 21 -3.66 -8.06 14.17
CA LEU A 21 -4.64 -8.74 13.31
C LEU A 21 -5.49 -9.74 14.07
N LYS A 22 -4.93 -10.42 15.07
CA LYS A 22 -5.66 -11.35 15.93
C LYS A 22 -6.69 -10.61 16.77
N ASN A 23 -6.30 -9.55 17.47
CA ASN A 23 -7.20 -8.71 18.26
C ASN A 23 -8.33 -8.13 17.39
N ILE A 24 -8.00 -7.52 16.27
CA ILE A 24 -8.98 -6.98 15.31
C ILE A 24 -9.92 -8.08 14.81
N SER A 25 -9.41 -9.28 14.49
CA SER A 25 -10.22 -10.41 14.03
C SER A 25 -11.19 -10.91 15.10
N GLU A 26 -10.80 -10.87 16.36
CA GLU A 26 -11.67 -11.22 17.49
C GLU A 26 -12.78 -10.19 17.66
N GLU A 27 -12.43 -8.89 17.66
CA GLU A 27 -13.37 -7.78 17.77
C GLU A 27 -14.37 -7.69 16.59
N LEU A 28 -13.95 -8.01 15.38
CA LEU A 28 -14.80 -8.01 14.20
C LEU A 28 -15.55 -9.36 13.97
N SER A 29 -15.33 -10.35 14.84
CA SER A 29 -15.96 -11.68 14.67
C SER A 29 -17.49 -11.63 14.66
N ASP A 30 -18.07 -10.71 15.43
CA ASP A 30 -19.53 -10.56 15.51
C ASP A 30 -20.13 -9.98 14.23
N ILE A 31 -19.41 -9.10 13.54
CA ILE A 31 -19.82 -8.61 12.22
C ILE A 31 -19.86 -9.77 11.23
N THR A 32 -18.78 -10.57 11.19
CA THR A 32 -18.69 -11.73 10.28
C THR A 32 -19.74 -12.81 10.59
N LYS A 33 -20.08 -13.04 11.85
CA LYS A 33 -21.12 -13.99 12.24
C LYS A 33 -22.53 -13.52 11.86
N ARG A 34 -22.77 -12.21 11.91
CA ARG A 34 -24.09 -11.63 11.62
C ARG A 34 -24.28 -11.29 10.14
N SER A 35 -23.21 -11.12 9.37
CA SER A 35 -23.31 -10.83 7.93
C SER A 35 -24.02 -11.91 7.12
N TRP A 36 -23.92 -13.20 7.53
CA TRP A 36 -24.65 -14.30 6.90
C TRP A 36 -26.18 -14.13 6.99
N LEU A 37 -26.67 -13.38 7.99
CA LEU A 37 -28.11 -13.10 8.14
C LEU A 37 -28.68 -12.24 7.00
N LEU A 38 -27.79 -11.59 6.21
CA LEU A 38 -28.17 -10.82 5.02
C LEU A 38 -28.16 -11.67 3.74
N GLU A 39 -27.60 -12.88 3.78
CA GLU A 39 -27.69 -13.80 2.65
C GLU A 39 -29.15 -14.24 2.54
N THR A 40 -29.84 -13.67 1.55
CA THR A 40 -31.15 -14.16 1.12
C THR A 40 -30.96 -15.58 0.60
N GLY A 41 -31.67 -16.53 1.21
CA GLY A 41 -31.63 -17.93 0.79
C GLY A 41 -31.93 -18.09 -0.69
N ASN A 42 -31.43 -19.17 -1.27
CA ASN A 42 -31.68 -19.50 -2.68
C ASN A 42 -33.20 -19.51 -2.95
N VAL A 43 -33.62 -18.73 -3.93
CA VAL A 43 -35.02 -18.61 -4.34
C VAL A 43 -35.40 -19.86 -5.14
N ASP A 44 -35.97 -20.86 -4.52
CA ASP A 44 -36.47 -22.08 -5.18
C ASP A 44 -37.87 -21.88 -5.80
N GLY A 45 -38.45 -20.68 -5.68
CA GLY A 45 -39.74 -20.33 -6.30
C GLY A 45 -40.95 -21.09 -5.75
N SER A 46 -40.87 -21.67 -4.53
CA SER A 46 -42.00 -22.36 -3.91
C SER A 46 -43.05 -21.38 -3.39
N ILE A 47 -44.33 -21.80 -3.38
CA ILE A 47 -45.45 -20.97 -2.88
C ILE A 47 -45.20 -20.57 -1.42
N ALA A 48 -44.57 -21.42 -0.66
CA ALA A 48 -44.22 -21.14 0.75
C ALA A 48 -43.16 -20.01 0.86
N GLU A 49 -42.23 -19.94 -0.05
CA GLU A 49 -41.24 -18.81 -0.08
C GLU A 49 -41.89 -17.50 -0.44
N ILE A 50 -42.79 -17.48 -1.40
CA ILE A 50 -43.55 -16.28 -1.77
C ILE A 50 -44.33 -15.74 -0.56
N LEU A 51 -44.96 -16.63 0.21
CA LEU A 51 -45.67 -16.23 1.42
C LEU A 51 -44.72 -15.70 2.51
N LEU A 52 -43.55 -16.32 2.67
CA LEU A 52 -42.51 -15.87 3.59
C LEU A 52 -41.96 -14.50 3.19
N ASP A 53 -41.79 -14.25 1.90
CA ASP A 53 -41.31 -12.94 1.40
C ASP A 53 -42.35 -11.83 1.63
N TYR A 54 -43.65 -12.10 1.45
CA TYR A 54 -44.71 -11.18 1.85
C TYR A 54 -44.71 -10.90 3.35
N LEU A 55 -44.47 -11.91 4.19
CA LEU A 55 -44.38 -11.75 5.64
C LEU A 55 -43.13 -10.91 6.04
N ARG A 56 -41.99 -11.14 5.39
CA ARG A 56 -40.76 -10.34 5.57
C ARG A 56 -40.99 -8.88 5.18
N MET A 57 -41.69 -8.66 4.07
CA MET A 57 -42.03 -7.33 3.58
C MET A 57 -42.93 -6.59 4.57
N LEU A 58 -43.95 -7.24 5.10
CA LEU A 58 -44.86 -6.64 6.08
C LEU A 58 -44.21 -6.36 7.44
N THR A 59 -43.28 -7.19 7.86
CA THR A 59 -42.60 -7.06 9.16
C THR A 59 -41.35 -6.21 9.12
N HIS A 60 -40.92 -5.78 7.93
CA HIS A 60 -39.69 -5.01 7.71
C HIS A 60 -38.44 -5.61 8.39
N VAL A 61 -38.38 -6.93 8.56
CA VAL A 61 -37.31 -7.64 9.27
C VAL A 61 -35.96 -7.33 8.65
N ASP A 62 -35.88 -7.21 7.33
CA ASP A 62 -34.63 -6.91 6.61
C ASP A 62 -34.12 -5.50 6.92
N LEU A 63 -35.00 -4.51 7.08
CA LEU A 63 -34.64 -3.16 7.50
C LEU A 63 -34.14 -3.15 8.95
N ILE A 64 -34.75 -3.92 9.83
CA ILE A 64 -34.30 -4.03 11.23
C ILE A 64 -32.92 -4.68 11.28
N LYS A 65 -32.71 -5.78 10.54
CA LYS A 65 -31.40 -6.45 10.44
C LYS A 65 -30.35 -5.51 9.89
N PHE A 66 -30.65 -4.79 8.82
CA PHE A 66 -29.77 -3.82 8.20
C PHE A 66 -29.39 -2.68 9.17
N ASN A 67 -30.36 -2.12 9.87
CA ASN A 67 -30.11 -1.06 10.86
C ASN A 67 -29.22 -1.55 12.01
N ASN A 68 -29.46 -2.77 12.50
CA ASN A 68 -28.63 -3.37 13.54
C ASN A 68 -27.20 -3.63 13.05
N LEU A 69 -27.04 -4.01 11.78
CA LEU A 69 -25.73 -4.20 11.18
C LEU A 69 -24.99 -2.87 11.04
N ILE A 70 -25.66 -1.80 10.57
CA ILE A 70 -25.06 -0.46 10.49
C ILE A 70 -24.60 0.02 11.87
N LYS A 71 -25.41 -0.15 12.91
CA LYS A 71 -25.00 0.20 14.27
C LYS A 71 -23.73 -0.56 14.68
N LEU A 72 -23.67 -1.86 14.41
CA LEU A 72 -22.50 -2.68 14.73
C LEU A 72 -21.26 -2.25 13.94
N PHE A 73 -21.40 -1.81 12.68
CA PHE A 73 -20.34 -1.25 11.89
C PHE A 73 -19.83 0.07 12.48
N ASN A 74 -20.74 0.97 12.85
CA ASN A 74 -20.36 2.27 13.44
C ASN A 74 -19.65 2.07 14.79
N ASP A 75 -20.11 1.12 15.62
CA ASP A 75 -19.48 0.83 16.90
C ASP A 75 -18.07 0.22 16.76
N LYS A 76 -17.75 -0.34 15.59
CA LYS A 76 -16.48 -1.03 15.29
C LYS A 76 -15.67 -0.33 14.20
N GLU A 77 -15.98 0.93 13.88
CA GLU A 77 -15.36 1.68 12.80
C GLU A 77 -13.84 1.76 12.96
N ASP A 78 -13.34 2.05 14.17
CA ASP A 78 -11.90 2.16 14.46
C ASP A 78 -11.16 0.86 14.14
N TYR A 79 -11.74 -0.29 14.50
CA TYR A 79 -11.14 -1.60 14.20
C TYR A 79 -11.12 -1.91 12.71
N ILE A 80 -12.11 -1.41 11.95
CA ILE A 80 -12.15 -1.57 10.50
C ILE A 80 -11.03 -0.75 9.85
N TYR A 81 -10.84 0.51 10.26
CA TYR A 81 -9.73 1.32 9.77
C TYR A 81 -8.38 0.74 10.16
N GLU A 82 -8.20 0.29 11.40
CA GLU A 82 -6.98 -0.36 11.84
C GLU A 82 -6.67 -1.64 11.02
N LEU A 83 -7.70 -2.41 10.66
CA LEU A 83 -7.57 -3.57 9.78
C LEU A 83 -7.08 -3.17 8.40
N ILE A 84 -7.69 -2.14 7.80
CA ILE A 84 -7.32 -1.64 6.46
C ILE A 84 -5.89 -1.14 6.46
N ASP A 85 -5.50 -0.34 7.45
CA ASP A 85 -4.14 0.20 7.57
C ASP A 85 -3.10 -0.91 7.75
N THR A 86 -3.39 -1.89 8.62
CA THR A 86 -2.48 -3.00 8.88
C THR A 86 -2.29 -3.88 7.64
N LEU A 87 -3.38 -4.26 6.98
CA LEU A 87 -3.32 -5.06 5.75
C LEU A 87 -2.68 -4.27 4.60
N GLY A 88 -3.03 -2.97 4.48
CA GLY A 88 -2.46 -2.08 3.47
C GLY A 88 -0.95 -1.91 3.64
N PHE A 89 -0.46 -1.79 4.86
CA PHE A 89 0.98 -1.74 5.15
C PHE A 89 1.70 -3.03 4.75
N ILE A 90 1.12 -4.19 5.07
CA ILE A 90 1.70 -5.49 4.69
C ILE A 90 1.74 -5.63 3.16
N GLU A 91 0.65 -5.29 2.47
CA GLU A 91 0.56 -5.35 1.01
C GLU A 91 1.55 -4.39 0.33
N ALA A 92 1.65 -3.15 0.83
CA ALA A 92 2.63 -2.18 0.35
C ALA A 92 4.07 -2.69 0.54
N SER A 93 4.37 -3.29 1.70
CA SER A 93 5.70 -3.86 1.99
C SER A 93 6.06 -5.00 1.04
N ILE A 94 5.10 -5.90 0.73
CA ILE A 94 5.28 -6.98 -0.25
C ILE A 94 5.52 -6.39 -1.66
N SER A 95 4.77 -5.36 -2.03
CA SER A 95 4.91 -4.69 -3.32
C SER A 95 6.28 -4.02 -3.47
N VAL A 96 6.77 -3.33 -2.43
CA VAL A 96 8.12 -2.75 -2.40
C VAL A 96 9.19 -3.83 -2.49
N ALA A 97 9.05 -4.93 -1.75
CA ALA A 97 9.99 -6.05 -1.82
C ALA A 97 10.04 -6.67 -3.22
N SER A 98 8.88 -6.88 -3.84
CA SER A 98 8.76 -7.40 -5.20
C SER A 98 9.40 -6.45 -6.23
N PHE A 99 9.18 -5.14 -6.08
CA PHE A 99 9.82 -4.13 -6.90
C PHE A 99 11.35 -4.16 -6.77
N ARG A 100 11.88 -4.24 -5.54
CA ARG A 100 13.32 -4.36 -5.29
C ARG A 100 13.92 -5.62 -5.92
N CYS A 101 13.21 -6.75 -5.88
CA CYS A 101 13.63 -7.98 -6.54
C CYS A 101 13.67 -7.86 -8.07
N MET A 102 12.82 -7.02 -8.65
CA MET A 102 12.80 -6.76 -10.11
C MET A 102 13.96 -5.87 -10.56
N LEU A 103 14.50 -5.02 -9.67
CA LEU A 103 15.62 -4.14 -9.99
C LEU A 103 16.93 -4.93 -10.10
N GLY A 104 17.76 -4.63 -11.10
CA GLY A 104 19.07 -5.26 -11.28
C GLY A 104 20.06 -4.90 -10.16
N SER A 105 19.98 -3.66 -9.67
CA SER A 105 20.71 -3.17 -8.48
C SER A 105 19.91 -2.03 -7.87
N TRP A 106 19.92 -1.97 -6.55
CA TRP A 106 19.26 -0.89 -5.82
C TRP A 106 19.96 -0.63 -4.49
N CYS A 107 19.79 0.56 -3.94
CA CYS A 107 20.26 0.87 -2.59
C CYS A 107 19.22 1.64 -1.79
N VAL A 108 19.39 1.65 -0.47
CA VAL A 108 18.68 2.54 0.44
C VAL A 108 19.36 3.92 0.37
N PRO A 109 18.62 5.00 0.10
CA PRO A 109 19.20 6.33 0.03
C PRO A 109 19.62 6.82 1.40
N GLU A 110 20.73 7.58 1.44
CA GLU A 110 21.14 8.31 2.63
C GLU A 110 20.67 9.76 2.52
N PHE A 111 19.88 10.22 3.51
CA PHE A 111 19.41 11.59 3.58
C PHE A 111 20.25 12.38 4.59
N ARG A 112 20.89 13.46 4.14
CA ARG A 112 21.61 14.38 5.02
C ARG A 112 20.75 15.58 5.35
N LYS A 113 20.83 16.03 6.59
CA LYS A 113 20.12 17.23 7.09
C LYS A 113 20.96 18.50 6.96
N ASP A 114 21.97 18.52 6.10
CA ASP A 114 22.79 19.71 5.88
C ASP A 114 21.98 20.77 5.13
N ASN A 115 22.21 22.04 5.46
CA ASN A 115 21.57 23.19 4.79
C ASN A 115 22.00 23.35 3.35
N ASP A 116 23.01 22.63 2.90
CA ASP A 116 23.50 22.67 1.52
C ASP A 116 22.78 21.62 0.68
N MET A 117 22.10 22.09 -0.37
CA MET A 117 21.50 21.20 -1.38
C MET A 117 22.61 20.45 -2.11
N GLN A 118 22.72 19.15 -1.90
CA GLN A 118 23.65 18.29 -2.63
C GLN A 118 22.90 17.10 -3.23
N LEU A 119 23.13 16.84 -4.49
CA LEU A 119 22.68 15.63 -5.18
C LEU A 119 23.92 14.83 -5.59
N GLU A 120 24.13 13.69 -4.95
CA GLU A 120 25.14 12.73 -5.35
C GLU A 120 24.48 11.39 -5.69
N VAL A 121 24.61 10.97 -6.93
CA VAL A 121 24.05 9.73 -7.46
C VAL A 121 25.10 9.06 -8.34
N ARG A 122 25.40 7.78 -8.07
CA ARG A 122 26.36 7.00 -8.86
C ARG A 122 25.65 5.85 -9.56
N ASN A 123 25.85 5.75 -10.88
CA ASN A 123 25.27 4.71 -11.72
C ASN A 123 23.74 4.59 -11.59
N VAL A 124 23.07 5.75 -11.54
CA VAL A 124 21.60 5.80 -11.55
C VAL A 124 21.08 5.37 -12.91
N TYR A 125 20.08 4.54 -12.91
CA TYR A 125 19.41 4.10 -14.12
C TYR A 125 17.88 4.20 -13.99
N HIS A 126 17.21 4.20 -15.13
CA HIS A 126 15.75 4.28 -15.16
C HIS A 126 15.15 2.91 -14.86
N PRO A 127 14.36 2.73 -13.78
CA PRO A 127 13.92 1.41 -13.33
C PRO A 127 13.00 0.68 -14.31
N LEU A 128 12.34 1.42 -15.22
CA LEU A 128 11.39 0.85 -16.18
C LEU A 128 11.96 0.65 -17.60
N ILE A 129 13.24 0.91 -17.81
CA ILE A 129 13.90 0.68 -19.11
C ILE A 129 14.61 -0.68 -19.08
N THR A 130 14.35 -1.52 -20.06
CA THR A 130 14.87 -2.90 -20.13
C THR A 130 16.39 -2.97 -20.23
N LYS A 131 17.04 -2.01 -20.89
CA LYS A 131 18.51 -1.90 -21.01
C LYS A 131 18.91 -0.46 -20.72
N PRO A 132 18.84 -0.04 -19.46
CA PRO A 132 19.11 1.35 -19.11
C PRO A 132 20.62 1.65 -19.20
N VAL A 133 20.95 2.87 -19.62
CA VAL A 133 22.31 3.40 -19.52
C VAL A 133 22.44 4.05 -18.14
N ALA A 134 23.36 3.57 -17.34
CA ALA A 134 23.64 4.12 -16.02
C ALA A 134 24.45 5.44 -16.15
N ASN A 135 24.07 6.43 -15.35
CA ASN A 135 24.71 7.74 -15.31
C ASN A 135 25.04 8.12 -13.87
N SER A 136 25.98 9.04 -13.70
CA SER A 136 26.34 9.55 -12.38
C SER A 136 26.32 11.08 -12.40
N ILE A 137 25.86 11.65 -11.29
CA ILE A 137 25.90 13.11 -11.09
C ILE A 137 26.26 13.40 -9.62
N ASN A 138 27.15 14.36 -9.42
CA ASN A 138 27.47 14.92 -8.12
C ASN A 138 27.49 16.44 -8.26
N THR A 139 26.57 17.11 -7.61
CA THR A 139 26.44 18.57 -7.70
C THR A 139 25.90 19.18 -6.42
N LYS A 140 26.38 20.37 -6.11
CA LYS A 140 25.87 21.26 -5.06
C LYS A 140 25.16 22.50 -5.61
N HIS A 141 25.09 22.62 -6.93
CA HIS A 141 24.58 23.80 -7.61
C HIS A 141 23.56 23.42 -8.68
N ASN A 142 22.89 24.43 -9.20
CA ASN A 142 22.00 24.27 -10.34
C ASN A 142 22.75 23.71 -11.55
N VAL A 143 22.15 22.77 -12.27
CA VAL A 143 22.74 22.14 -13.45
C VAL A 143 21.92 22.48 -14.69
N LEU A 144 22.58 23.00 -15.71
CA LEU A 144 21.97 23.18 -17.03
C LEU A 144 22.33 21.99 -17.93
N LEU A 145 21.33 21.19 -18.31
CA LEU A 145 21.53 20.07 -19.20
C LEU A 145 21.30 20.47 -20.65
N THR A 146 22.36 20.45 -21.45
CA THR A 146 22.33 20.80 -22.87
C THR A 146 22.67 19.59 -23.76
N GLY A 147 22.31 19.63 -25.03
CA GLY A 147 22.63 18.57 -25.99
C GLY A 147 21.64 18.54 -27.15
N SER A 148 21.95 17.79 -28.20
CA SER A 148 21.11 17.64 -29.39
C SER A 148 19.74 16.96 -29.07
N ASN A 149 18.80 17.09 -30.01
CA ASN A 149 17.55 16.34 -29.91
C ASN A 149 17.85 14.83 -29.95
N ALA A 150 17.07 14.03 -29.21
CA ALA A 150 17.26 12.58 -29.04
C ALA A 150 18.55 12.14 -28.32
N SER A 151 19.30 13.05 -27.66
CA SER A 151 20.51 12.70 -26.89
C SER A 151 20.23 12.09 -25.49
N GLY A 152 18.96 11.83 -25.15
CA GLY A 152 18.60 11.23 -23.87
C GLY A 152 18.42 12.23 -22.70
N LYS A 153 18.46 13.57 -22.93
CA LYS A 153 18.27 14.59 -21.89
C LYS A 153 17.02 14.38 -21.05
N SER A 154 15.88 14.24 -21.73
CA SER A 154 14.60 14.06 -21.03
C SER A 154 14.53 12.74 -20.26
N THR A 155 15.16 11.68 -20.78
CA THR A 155 15.25 10.39 -20.09
C THR A 155 16.11 10.52 -18.84
N PHE A 156 17.25 11.20 -18.91
CA PHE A 156 18.10 11.46 -17.78
C PHE A 156 17.38 12.25 -16.67
N LEU A 157 16.71 13.36 -17.03
CA LEU A 157 15.92 14.15 -16.06
C LEU A 157 14.81 13.31 -15.39
N LYS A 158 14.09 12.52 -16.20
CA LYS A 158 13.07 11.59 -15.65
C LYS A 158 13.70 10.54 -14.74
N THR A 159 14.87 10.02 -15.08
CA THR A 159 15.59 9.05 -14.26
C THR A 159 15.93 9.62 -12.88
N ILE A 160 16.46 10.84 -12.83
CA ILE A 160 16.77 11.52 -11.57
C ILE A 160 15.50 11.77 -10.77
N ALA A 161 14.45 12.34 -11.41
CA ALA A 161 13.20 12.65 -10.74
C ALA A 161 12.50 11.40 -10.16
N ILE A 162 12.43 10.31 -10.93
CA ILE A 162 11.82 9.06 -10.47
C ILE A 162 12.63 8.46 -9.31
N ASN A 163 13.96 8.43 -9.40
CA ASN A 163 14.78 7.92 -8.31
C ASN A 163 14.70 8.79 -7.06
N ALA A 164 14.60 10.11 -7.19
CA ALA A 164 14.37 11.01 -6.07
C ALA A 164 13.02 10.73 -5.38
N LEU A 165 11.95 10.53 -6.17
CA LEU A 165 10.63 10.19 -5.67
C LEU A 165 10.62 8.84 -4.95
N LEU A 166 11.19 7.80 -5.56
CA LEU A 166 11.29 6.46 -4.97
C LEU A 166 12.11 6.46 -3.67
N SER A 167 13.18 7.27 -3.63
CA SER A 167 13.99 7.45 -2.43
C SER A 167 13.19 8.01 -1.27
N GLN A 168 12.37 9.03 -1.51
CA GLN A 168 11.58 9.70 -0.48
C GLN A 168 10.34 8.92 -0.06
N THR A 169 9.76 8.10 -0.95
CA THR A 169 8.51 7.38 -0.69
C THR A 169 8.73 5.98 -0.14
N ILE A 170 9.60 5.19 -0.76
CA ILE A 170 9.81 3.78 -0.45
C ILE A 170 11.26 3.44 -0.07
N TYR A 171 12.08 4.45 0.19
CA TYR A 171 13.49 4.28 0.58
C TYR A 171 14.25 3.34 -0.38
N THR A 172 14.05 3.54 -1.69
CA THR A 172 14.66 2.71 -2.72
C THR A 172 15.13 3.57 -3.89
N SER A 173 16.37 3.40 -4.29
CA SER A 173 16.93 4.04 -5.49
C SER A 173 17.45 2.98 -6.45
N ALA A 174 17.11 3.08 -7.73
CA ALA A 174 17.63 2.21 -8.80
C ALA A 174 19.05 2.67 -9.21
N VAL A 175 20.02 2.27 -8.43
CA VAL A 175 21.42 2.67 -8.52
C VAL A 175 22.34 1.54 -8.08
N SER A 176 23.59 1.53 -8.53
CA SER A 176 24.55 0.54 -8.03
C SER A 176 25.22 0.97 -6.71
N TYR A 177 25.27 2.26 -6.43
CA TYR A 177 25.77 2.84 -5.17
C TYR A 177 25.34 4.30 -5.05
N THR A 178 24.80 4.73 -3.90
CA THR A 178 24.39 6.15 -3.70
C THR A 178 24.56 6.65 -2.29
N HIS A 179 25.01 7.93 -2.22
CA HIS A 179 24.56 8.89 -1.21
C HIS A 179 23.62 9.87 -1.91
N LEU A 180 22.34 9.84 -1.60
CA LEU A 180 21.36 10.80 -2.08
C LEU A 180 21.12 11.81 -0.95
N THR A 181 21.71 12.99 -1.06
CA THR A 181 21.41 14.10 -0.18
C THR A 181 20.32 14.94 -0.82
N LEU A 182 19.10 14.75 -0.41
CA LEU A 182 17.98 15.61 -0.79
C LEU A 182 17.60 16.46 0.42
N PRO A 183 17.30 17.76 0.24
CA PRO A 183 16.75 18.57 1.31
C PRO A 183 15.39 17.98 1.70
N THR A 184 15.30 17.48 2.90
CA THR A 184 14.02 17.04 3.47
C THR A 184 13.32 18.25 4.06
N ASN A 185 12.50 18.95 3.27
CA ASN A 185 11.47 19.79 3.84
C ASN A 185 10.38 18.89 4.43
N ARG A 186 10.60 18.41 5.63
CA ARG A 186 9.53 17.98 6.52
C ARG A 186 9.35 19.09 7.56
N GLU A 187 8.58 20.09 7.18
CA GLU A 187 7.78 20.82 8.14
C GLU A 187 6.47 20.02 8.29
N VAL A 188 6.29 19.38 9.41
CA VAL A 188 5.01 18.86 9.93
C VAL A 188 4.64 19.76 11.09
#